data_527c399e7aa5c8600c5c225b2402db86
#
_entry.id   527c399e7aa5c8600c5c225b2402db86
#
_cell.length_a   1.000
_cell.length_b   1.000
_cell.length_c   1.000
_cell.angle_alpha   90.00
_cell.angle_beta   90.00
_cell.angle_gamma   90.00
#
_symmetry.space_group_name_H-M   'P 1'
#
loop_
_entity.id
_entity.type
_entity.pdbx_description
1 polymer ?
#
loop_
_entity_poly.entity_id
_entity_poly.type
_entity_poly.pdbx_seq_one_letter_code
_entity_poly.pdbx_strand_id
1 'polypeptide(L)'
;MLRRSWLVVVTFALLGTVDVAGAQPAASTARIAFLGPPTPLLDVFRKALAAVGYQDGRDVIIESQWPAGDRLDLMTDAAANLLALKPAVLVAVGATATRAAQGITQDVPVVFEVVVDPVATGLVVSLDTPGGNVTGSTTFDPQMATKQLQLLRSLLPKLTRLGLLGDAGAAPSLFQSVEQAAQT
;
A
#
# COMPACT_ATOMS: atom_id res chain seq x y z
N MET A 1 90.82 -10.28 -18.27
CA MET A 1 89.69 -9.42 -18.37
C MET A 1 88.45 -10.21 -18.01
N LEU A 2 87.95 -10.06 -16.79
CA LEU A 2 86.83 -10.84 -16.24
C LEU A 2 85.51 -10.07 -16.49
N ARG A 3 84.59 -10.69 -17.18
CA ARG A 3 83.20 -10.22 -17.22
C ARG A 3 82.40 -10.99 -16.20
N ARG A 4 81.95 -10.28 -15.15
CA ARG A 4 81.01 -10.80 -14.16
C ARG A 4 79.62 -10.68 -14.70
N SER A 5 78.96 -11.84 -14.93
CA SER A 5 77.51 -11.93 -15.24
C SER A 5 76.73 -11.96 -13.93
N TRP A 6 75.91 -11.00 -13.74
CA TRP A 6 74.90 -10.94 -12.64
C TRP A 6 73.69 -11.70 -13.06
N LEU A 7 73.44 -12.83 -12.41
CA LEU A 7 72.19 -13.55 -12.52
C LEU A 7 71.18 -12.87 -11.59
N VAL A 8 70.21 -12.19 -12.15
CA VAL A 8 69.06 -11.66 -11.39
C VAL A 8 68.00 -12.76 -11.35
N VAL A 9 67.84 -13.38 -10.18
CA VAL A 9 66.71 -14.30 -9.92
C VAL A 9 65.52 -13.47 -9.54
N VAL A 10 64.53 -13.36 -10.45
CA VAL A 10 63.22 -12.76 -10.17
C VAL A 10 62.35 -13.85 -9.58
N THR A 11 62.22 -13.83 -8.27
CA THR A 11 61.25 -14.66 -7.56
C THR A 11 59.86 -14.03 -7.68
N PHE A 12 59.02 -14.57 -8.56
CA PHE A 12 57.63 -14.18 -8.67
C PHE A 12 56.87 -14.80 -7.52
N ALA A 13 56.59 -14.01 -6.47
CA ALA A 13 55.68 -14.40 -5.41
C ALA A 13 54.23 -14.29 -5.96
N LEU A 14 53.61 -15.43 -6.29
CA LEU A 14 52.19 -15.51 -6.51
C LEU A 14 51.48 -15.29 -5.16
N LEU A 15 51.13 -14.05 -4.86
CA LEU A 15 50.15 -13.73 -3.86
C LEU A 15 48.77 -14.04 -4.48
N GLY A 16 48.27 -15.24 -4.20
CA GLY A 16 46.87 -15.56 -4.44
C GLY A 16 46.01 -14.64 -3.62
N THR A 17 45.30 -13.72 -4.30
CA THR A 17 44.21 -12.99 -3.68
C THR A 17 43.09 -14.00 -3.39
N VAL A 18 42.99 -14.38 -2.13
CA VAL A 18 41.78 -15.06 -1.64
C VAL A 18 40.68 -14.03 -1.72
N ASP A 19 39.87 -14.08 -2.78
CA ASP A 19 38.57 -13.41 -2.80
C ASP A 19 37.79 -13.98 -1.62
N VAL A 20 37.81 -13.27 -0.51
CA VAL A 20 36.82 -13.43 0.54
C VAL A 20 35.53 -12.95 -0.11
N ALA A 21 34.77 -13.89 -0.68
CA ALA A 21 33.39 -13.67 -1.04
C ALA A 21 32.72 -13.16 0.24
N GLY A 22 32.63 -11.83 0.37
CA GLY A 22 31.90 -11.21 1.46
C GLY A 22 30.51 -11.80 1.44
N ALA A 23 30.16 -12.56 2.46
CA ALA A 23 28.78 -12.98 2.66
C ALA A 23 27.96 -11.69 2.66
N GLN A 24 27.27 -11.42 1.56
CA GLN A 24 26.24 -10.38 1.56
C GLN A 24 25.34 -10.73 2.75
N PRO A 25 25.12 -9.77 3.69
CA PRO A 25 24.15 -10.02 4.75
C PRO A 25 22.90 -10.51 4.06
N ALA A 26 22.42 -11.68 4.46
CA ALA A 26 21.18 -12.25 3.91
C ALA A 26 20.16 -11.14 3.96
N ALA A 27 19.70 -10.69 2.79
CA ALA A 27 18.72 -9.62 2.70
C ALA A 27 17.55 -10.05 3.58
N SER A 28 17.31 -9.34 4.67
CA SER A 28 16.21 -9.67 5.58
C SER A 28 14.94 -9.65 4.75
N THR A 29 14.22 -10.78 4.74
CA THR A 29 12.97 -10.89 4.00
C THR A 29 12.07 -9.70 4.36
N ALA A 30 11.68 -8.90 3.37
CA ALA A 30 10.92 -7.69 3.59
C ALA A 30 9.56 -8.04 4.22
N ARG A 31 9.14 -7.27 5.23
CA ARG A 31 7.83 -7.43 5.85
C ARG A 31 6.85 -6.46 5.22
N ILE A 32 5.65 -6.96 4.94
CA ILE A 32 4.49 -6.19 4.51
C ILE A 32 3.47 -6.26 5.63
N ALA A 33 3.11 -5.14 6.21
CA ALA A 33 2.00 -5.05 7.14
C ALA A 33 0.69 -4.88 6.35
N PHE A 34 -0.32 -5.67 6.67
CA PHE A 34 -1.62 -5.61 6.02
C PHE A 34 -2.69 -5.32 7.08
N LEU A 35 -3.16 -4.09 7.12
CA LEU A 35 -4.25 -3.64 7.98
C LEU A 35 -5.56 -3.70 7.18
N GLY A 36 -6.16 -4.87 7.16
CA GLY A 36 -7.34 -5.13 6.33
C GLY A 36 -8.00 -6.47 6.68
N PRO A 37 -9.23 -6.71 6.19
CA PRO A 37 -9.96 -7.94 6.48
C PRO A 37 -9.18 -9.17 5.99
N PRO A 38 -9.16 -10.26 6.78
CA PRO A 38 -8.31 -11.43 6.49
C PRO A 38 -8.70 -12.14 5.19
N THR A 39 -9.98 -12.14 4.84
CA THR A 39 -10.51 -12.79 3.63
C THR A 39 -11.71 -12.02 3.10
N PRO A 40 -11.94 -11.97 1.78
CA PRO A 40 -11.12 -12.50 0.66
C PRO A 40 -9.98 -11.56 0.21
N LEU A 41 -9.91 -10.31 0.70
CA LEU A 41 -8.98 -9.28 0.23
C LEU A 41 -7.51 -9.67 0.43
N LEU A 42 -7.17 -10.20 1.59
CA LEU A 42 -5.80 -10.64 1.87
C LEU A 42 -5.36 -11.77 0.91
N ASP A 43 -6.28 -12.69 0.57
CA ASP A 43 -5.97 -13.78 -0.36
C ASP A 43 -5.78 -13.27 -1.79
N VAL A 44 -6.57 -12.27 -2.20
CA VAL A 44 -6.41 -11.60 -3.50
C VAL A 44 -5.07 -10.86 -3.53
N PHE A 45 -4.70 -10.17 -2.46
CA PHE A 45 -3.44 -9.47 -2.33
C PHE A 45 -2.23 -10.43 -2.43
N ARG A 46 -2.26 -11.56 -1.71
CA ARG A 46 -1.23 -12.61 -1.81
C ARG A 46 -1.09 -13.16 -3.22
N LYS A 47 -2.20 -13.45 -3.89
CA LYS A 47 -2.20 -13.94 -5.27
C LYS A 47 -1.64 -12.90 -6.24
N ALA A 48 -1.99 -11.63 -6.08
CA ALA A 48 -1.46 -10.54 -6.91
C ALA A 48 0.05 -10.37 -6.74
N LEU A 49 0.55 -10.40 -5.49
CA LEU A 49 1.99 -10.38 -5.22
C LEU A 49 2.72 -11.58 -5.83
N ALA A 50 2.16 -12.78 -5.71
CA ALA A 50 2.74 -13.98 -6.31
C ALA A 50 2.81 -13.89 -7.85
N ALA A 51 1.81 -13.27 -8.49
CA ALA A 51 1.80 -13.05 -9.94
C ALA A 51 2.91 -12.11 -10.42
N VAL A 52 3.40 -11.21 -9.56
CA VAL A 52 4.55 -10.31 -9.85
C VAL A 52 5.86 -10.81 -9.22
N GLY A 53 5.90 -12.08 -8.76
CA GLY A 53 7.13 -12.76 -8.34
C GLY A 53 7.42 -12.74 -6.84
N TYR A 54 6.54 -12.19 -6.00
CA TYR A 54 6.71 -12.15 -4.55
C TYR A 54 5.82 -13.18 -3.84
N GLN A 55 6.39 -14.22 -3.28
CA GLN A 55 5.65 -15.23 -2.50
C GLN A 55 5.74 -14.95 -1.00
N ASP A 56 4.57 -14.94 -0.34
CA ASP A 56 4.49 -14.86 1.12
C ASP A 56 5.18 -16.08 1.77
N GLY A 57 6.01 -15.81 2.78
CA GLY A 57 6.84 -16.80 3.46
C GLY A 57 8.16 -17.17 2.76
N ARG A 58 8.40 -16.69 1.52
CA ARG A 58 9.65 -16.92 0.79
C ARG A 58 10.39 -15.61 0.47
N ASP A 59 9.74 -14.73 -0.29
CA ASP A 59 10.34 -13.47 -0.76
C ASP A 59 9.94 -12.28 0.12
N VAL A 60 8.75 -12.37 0.71
CA VAL A 60 8.17 -11.39 1.63
C VAL A 60 7.48 -12.11 2.79
N ILE A 61 7.27 -11.42 3.90
CA ILE A 61 6.46 -11.90 5.02
C ILE A 61 5.27 -10.94 5.15
N ILE A 62 4.05 -11.46 5.05
CA ILE A 62 2.84 -10.67 5.19
C ILE A 62 2.26 -10.88 6.59
N GLU A 63 2.28 -9.83 7.40
CA GLU A 63 1.67 -9.79 8.72
C GLU A 63 0.35 -9.03 8.64
N SER A 64 -0.74 -9.62 9.11
CA SER A 64 -2.06 -9.01 8.97
C SER A 64 -2.78 -8.85 10.30
N GLN A 65 -3.50 -7.74 10.44
CA GLN A 65 -4.42 -7.51 11.56
C GLN A 65 -5.70 -6.85 11.05
N TRP A 66 -6.82 -7.22 11.68
CA TRP A 66 -8.10 -6.59 11.47
C TRP A 66 -8.94 -6.68 12.73
N PRO A 67 -9.13 -5.58 13.46
CA PRO A 67 -9.98 -5.58 14.64
C PRO A 67 -11.46 -5.73 14.26
N ALA A 68 -12.28 -6.17 15.20
CA ALA A 68 -13.71 -6.21 15.01
C ALA A 68 -14.31 -4.81 15.01
N GLY A 69 -14.98 -4.43 13.91
CA GLY A 69 -15.59 -3.13 13.72
C GLY A 69 -14.65 -2.08 13.14
N ASP A 70 -15.24 -1.07 12.48
CA ASP A 70 -14.53 0.02 11.82
C ASP A 70 -14.35 1.21 12.78
N ARG A 71 -13.62 0.99 13.87
CA ARG A 71 -13.32 1.99 14.91
C ARG A 71 -11.88 2.46 14.81
N LEU A 72 -11.69 3.78 14.83
CA LEU A 72 -10.37 4.39 14.65
C LEU A 72 -9.38 4.01 15.76
N ASP A 73 -9.81 3.93 17.01
CA ASP A 73 -8.96 3.52 18.15
C ASP A 73 -8.43 2.10 17.98
N LEU A 74 -9.30 1.16 17.65
CA LEU A 74 -8.92 -0.24 17.41
C LEU A 74 -8.01 -0.40 16.19
N MET A 75 -8.26 0.36 15.12
CA MET A 75 -7.39 0.40 13.94
C MET A 75 -6.03 1.00 14.26
N THR A 76 -5.97 2.00 15.14
CA THR A 76 -4.71 2.62 15.59
C THR A 76 -3.88 1.61 16.39
N ASP A 77 -4.48 0.87 17.30
CA ASP A 77 -3.80 -0.18 18.07
C ASP A 77 -3.27 -1.30 17.16
N ALA A 78 -4.09 -1.75 16.21
CA ALA A 78 -3.69 -2.76 15.23
C ALA A 78 -2.54 -2.27 14.33
N ALA A 79 -2.61 -1.03 13.86
CA ALA A 79 -1.55 -0.41 13.08
C ALA A 79 -0.24 -0.29 13.90
N ALA A 80 -0.32 0.10 15.17
CA ALA A 80 0.84 0.17 16.05
C ALA A 80 1.51 -1.20 16.26
N ASN A 81 0.71 -2.25 16.46
CA ASN A 81 1.22 -3.62 16.57
C ASN A 81 1.93 -4.08 15.28
N LEU A 82 1.37 -3.75 14.13
CA LEU A 82 1.98 -4.07 12.83
C LEU A 82 3.28 -3.27 12.61
N LEU A 83 3.32 -1.99 12.97
CA LEU A 83 4.51 -1.14 12.84
C LEU A 83 5.64 -1.58 13.79
N ALA A 84 5.33 -2.16 14.96
CA ALA A 84 6.32 -2.72 15.86
C ALA A 84 7.14 -3.87 15.22
N LEU A 85 6.61 -4.52 14.20
CA LEU A 85 7.29 -5.55 13.41
C LEU A 85 8.26 -4.98 12.38
N LYS A 86 8.39 -3.65 12.31
CA LYS A 86 9.27 -2.90 11.39
C LYS A 86 9.02 -3.28 9.91
N PRO A 87 7.81 -3.13 9.40
CA PRO A 87 7.51 -3.45 8.01
C PRO A 87 8.16 -2.45 7.06
N ALA A 88 8.47 -2.90 5.84
CA ALA A 88 8.94 -2.04 4.75
C ALA A 88 7.81 -1.18 4.17
N VAL A 89 6.56 -1.64 4.28
CA VAL A 89 5.35 -0.96 3.81
C VAL A 89 4.15 -1.43 4.62
N LEU A 90 3.17 -0.55 4.82
CA LEU A 90 1.88 -0.86 5.40
C LEU A 90 0.78 -0.68 4.36
N VAL A 91 0.05 -1.74 4.06
CA VAL A 91 -1.16 -1.72 3.23
C VAL A 91 -2.36 -1.53 4.15
N ALA A 92 -3.16 -0.50 3.90
CA ALA A 92 -4.32 -0.14 4.71
C ALA A 92 -5.62 -0.20 3.89
N VAL A 93 -6.57 -0.99 4.32
CA VAL A 93 -7.85 -1.17 3.61
C VAL A 93 -8.92 -0.27 4.21
N GLY A 94 -9.41 0.68 3.42
CA GLY A 94 -10.43 1.64 3.82
C GLY A 94 -9.88 2.90 4.49
N ALA A 95 -10.73 3.91 4.60
CA ALA A 95 -10.34 5.23 5.07
C ALA A 95 -9.94 5.26 6.56
N THR A 96 -10.63 4.49 7.41
CA THR A 96 -10.34 4.43 8.86
C THR A 96 -8.99 3.81 9.14
N ALA A 97 -8.67 2.67 8.49
CA ALA A 97 -7.37 2.01 8.60
C ALA A 97 -6.22 2.91 8.08
N THR A 98 -6.45 3.58 6.94
CA THR A 98 -5.47 4.51 6.36
C THR A 98 -5.22 5.69 7.29
N ARG A 99 -6.25 6.28 7.86
CA ARG A 99 -6.14 7.40 8.81
C ARG A 99 -5.43 6.98 10.10
N ALA A 100 -5.72 5.78 10.60
CA ALA A 100 -5.04 5.21 11.75
C ALA A 100 -3.54 5.07 11.50
N ALA A 101 -3.15 4.49 10.37
CA ALA A 101 -1.76 4.34 9.97
C ALA A 101 -1.07 5.70 9.78
N GLN A 102 -1.69 6.63 9.06
CA GLN A 102 -1.15 7.98 8.81
C GLN A 102 -0.91 8.76 10.11
N GLY A 103 -1.76 8.58 11.12
CA GLY A 103 -1.65 9.27 12.41
C GLY A 103 -0.46 8.81 13.27
N ILE A 104 0.11 7.64 13.01
CA ILE A 104 1.14 7.04 13.86
C ILE A 104 2.49 6.78 13.17
N THR A 105 2.58 6.95 11.85
CA THR A 105 3.87 6.87 11.14
C THR A 105 3.98 7.89 10.02
N GLN A 106 5.20 8.46 9.90
CA GLN A 106 5.60 9.31 8.78
C GLN A 106 6.74 8.67 7.97
N ASP A 107 7.36 7.62 8.50
CA ASP A 107 8.55 6.99 7.92
C ASP A 107 8.19 5.75 7.10
N VAL A 108 7.23 4.93 7.57
CA VAL A 108 6.80 3.73 6.86
C VAL A 108 5.82 4.13 5.76
N PRO A 109 6.08 3.79 4.48
CA PRO A 109 5.14 4.03 3.40
C PRO A 109 3.79 3.36 3.68
N VAL A 110 2.70 4.08 3.49
CA VAL A 110 1.32 3.60 3.62
C VAL A 110 0.67 3.55 2.25
N VAL A 111 0.23 2.38 1.83
CA VAL A 111 -0.50 2.18 0.58
C VAL A 111 -1.96 1.85 0.91
N PHE A 112 -2.87 2.76 0.56
CA PHE A 112 -4.29 2.51 0.81
C PHE A 112 -4.96 1.79 -0.35
N GLU A 113 -5.97 1.01 0.00
CA GLU A 113 -6.90 0.32 -0.91
C GLU A 113 -8.34 0.58 -0.49
N VAL A 114 -9.26 0.58 -1.44
CA VAL A 114 -10.71 0.71 -1.18
C VAL A 114 -11.05 2.02 -0.44
N VAL A 115 -10.39 3.11 -0.78
CA VAL A 115 -10.72 4.45 -0.26
C VAL A 115 -11.53 5.20 -1.31
N VAL A 116 -12.68 5.69 -0.90
CA VAL A 116 -13.50 6.59 -1.73
C VAL A 116 -13.05 8.03 -1.46
N ASP A 117 -12.73 8.76 -2.53
CA ASP A 117 -12.31 10.17 -2.51
C ASP A 117 -11.26 10.49 -1.44
N PRO A 118 -10.01 10.04 -1.64
CA PRO A 118 -8.94 10.22 -0.66
C PRO A 118 -8.54 11.70 -0.48
N VAL A 119 -8.88 12.57 -1.44
CA VAL A 119 -8.64 14.02 -1.35
C VAL A 119 -9.67 14.67 -0.43
N ALA A 120 -10.97 14.42 -0.66
CA ALA A 120 -12.02 14.98 0.19
C ALA A 120 -11.96 14.45 1.63
N THR A 121 -11.46 13.22 1.83
CA THR A 121 -11.23 12.67 3.17
C THR A 121 -9.95 13.18 3.83
N GLY A 122 -9.14 13.98 3.13
CA GLY A 122 -7.89 14.55 3.65
C GLY A 122 -6.76 13.55 3.84
N LEU A 123 -6.83 12.39 3.19
CA LEU A 123 -5.77 11.38 3.27
C LEU A 123 -4.59 11.70 2.35
N VAL A 124 -4.87 12.36 1.23
CA VAL A 124 -3.87 12.84 0.27
C VAL A 124 -4.19 14.26 -0.18
N VAL A 125 -3.17 14.98 -0.63
CA VAL A 125 -3.32 16.38 -1.09
C VAL A 125 -3.98 16.43 -2.46
N SER A 126 -3.57 15.53 -3.38
CA SER A 126 -4.18 15.36 -4.70
C SER A 126 -3.95 13.94 -5.20
N LEU A 127 -4.64 13.55 -6.28
CA LEU A 127 -4.44 12.22 -6.89
C LEU A 127 -3.10 12.12 -7.62
N ASP A 128 -2.66 13.20 -8.26
CA ASP A 128 -1.39 13.22 -9.02
C ASP A 128 -0.17 13.35 -8.10
N THR A 129 -0.35 14.05 -6.97
CA THR A 129 0.72 14.28 -5.99
C THR A 129 0.15 14.05 -4.59
N PRO A 130 0.11 12.80 -4.12
CA PRO A 130 -0.51 12.45 -2.84
C PRO A 130 0.06 13.20 -1.64
N GLY A 131 1.38 13.43 -1.63
CA GLY A 131 2.11 14.09 -0.55
C GLY A 131 2.38 13.16 0.64
N GLY A 132 3.45 13.45 1.39
CA GLY A 132 3.83 12.64 2.55
C GLY A 132 4.19 11.19 2.21
N ASN A 133 3.93 10.29 3.17
CA ASN A 133 4.21 8.86 3.06
C ASN A 133 2.98 8.01 2.67
N VAL A 134 1.87 8.63 2.28
CA VAL A 134 0.59 7.96 1.96
C VAL A 134 0.32 8.02 0.47
N THR A 135 0.05 6.89 -0.15
CA THR A 135 -0.39 6.74 -1.54
C THR A 135 -1.35 5.57 -1.66
N GLY A 136 -1.96 5.37 -2.82
CA GLY A 136 -2.84 4.21 -3.00
C GLY A 136 -3.72 4.30 -4.24
N SER A 137 -4.72 3.44 -4.30
CA SER A 137 -5.70 3.42 -5.38
C SER A 137 -7.10 3.77 -4.89
N THR A 138 -7.83 4.54 -5.68
CA THR A 138 -9.23 4.90 -5.42
C THR A 138 -10.11 4.39 -6.53
N THR A 139 -11.32 4.00 -6.16
CA THR A 139 -12.39 3.67 -7.11
C THR A 139 -13.37 4.83 -7.33
N PHE A 140 -13.06 5.99 -6.77
CA PHE A 140 -13.92 7.17 -6.88
C PHE A 140 -13.89 7.74 -8.30
N ASP A 141 -15.05 7.76 -8.94
CA ASP A 141 -15.31 8.47 -10.20
C ASP A 141 -16.46 9.47 -9.95
N PRO A 142 -16.20 10.80 -9.97
CA PRO A 142 -17.24 11.82 -9.77
C PRO A 142 -18.41 11.69 -10.75
N GLN A 143 -18.17 11.13 -11.94
CA GLN A 143 -19.21 10.94 -12.95
C GLN A 143 -20.07 9.69 -12.71
N MET A 144 -19.67 8.80 -11.82
CA MET A 144 -20.37 7.54 -11.58
C MET A 144 -21.81 7.77 -11.09
N ALA A 145 -22.01 8.73 -10.18
CA ALA A 145 -23.34 9.07 -9.67
C ALA A 145 -24.28 9.53 -10.79
N THR A 146 -23.79 10.38 -11.68
CA THR A 146 -24.56 10.85 -12.85
C THR A 146 -24.95 9.68 -13.77
N LYS A 147 -24.01 8.80 -14.08
CA LYS A 147 -24.25 7.61 -14.92
C LYS A 147 -25.28 6.66 -14.28
N GLN A 148 -25.15 6.41 -12.98
CA GLN A 148 -26.09 5.57 -12.23
C GLN A 148 -27.49 6.16 -12.22
N LEU A 149 -27.64 7.47 -12.00
CA LEU A 149 -28.95 8.14 -12.03
C LEU A 149 -29.56 8.16 -13.41
N GLN A 150 -28.78 8.39 -14.47
CA GLN A 150 -29.28 8.30 -15.85
C GLN A 150 -29.82 6.91 -16.17
N LEU A 151 -29.10 5.86 -15.76
CA LEU A 151 -29.52 4.47 -15.91
C LEU A 151 -30.86 4.23 -15.12
N LEU A 152 -30.89 4.68 -13.87
CA LEU A 152 -32.05 4.52 -13.02
C LEU A 152 -33.30 5.23 -13.62
N ARG A 153 -33.16 6.46 -14.14
CA ARG A 153 -34.21 7.19 -14.84
C ARG A 153 -34.69 6.49 -16.12
N SER A 154 -33.75 5.87 -16.87
CA SER A 154 -34.12 5.12 -18.07
C SER A 154 -34.95 3.88 -17.76
N LEU A 155 -34.64 3.21 -16.64
CA LEU A 155 -35.38 2.03 -16.17
C LEU A 155 -36.70 2.39 -15.49
N LEU A 156 -36.72 3.52 -14.78
CA LEU A 156 -37.85 4.00 -13.99
C LEU A 156 -38.19 5.45 -14.36
N PRO A 157 -38.82 5.71 -15.53
CA PRO A 157 -39.06 7.07 -16.02
C PRO A 157 -39.95 7.95 -15.12
N LYS A 158 -40.71 7.32 -14.22
CA LYS A 158 -41.60 8.01 -13.27
C LYS A 158 -40.95 8.20 -11.88
N LEU A 159 -39.67 7.95 -11.72
CA LEU A 159 -38.96 8.11 -10.45
C LEU A 159 -38.93 9.59 -10.06
N THR A 160 -39.57 9.93 -8.93
CA THR A 160 -39.61 11.30 -8.37
C THR A 160 -38.90 11.42 -7.02
N ARG A 161 -38.57 10.29 -6.38
CA ARG A 161 -37.96 10.28 -5.04
C ARG A 161 -36.89 9.18 -4.99
N LEU A 162 -35.71 9.55 -4.54
CA LEU A 162 -34.56 8.64 -4.35
C LEU A 162 -34.10 8.74 -2.90
N GLY A 163 -33.97 7.61 -2.22
CA GLY A 163 -33.33 7.53 -0.91
C GLY A 163 -31.88 7.15 -1.05
N LEU A 164 -30.98 7.84 -0.33
CA LEU A 164 -29.58 7.52 -0.22
C LEU A 164 -29.30 6.92 1.15
N LEU A 165 -28.70 5.75 1.20
CA LEU A 165 -28.22 5.12 2.41
C LEU A 165 -26.71 4.95 2.33
N GLY A 166 -26.00 5.46 3.32
CA GLY A 166 -24.54 5.30 3.44
C GLY A 166 -24.15 5.11 4.90
N ASP A 167 -22.94 4.65 5.12
CA ASP A 167 -22.37 4.55 6.46
C ASP A 167 -21.83 5.91 6.94
N ALA A 168 -21.52 6.02 8.23
CA ALA A 168 -20.97 7.25 8.82
C ALA A 168 -19.54 7.58 8.35
N GLY A 169 -18.84 6.61 7.73
CA GLY A 169 -17.50 6.77 7.16
C GLY A 169 -17.51 7.15 5.68
N ALA A 170 -18.69 7.17 5.04
CA ALA A 170 -18.79 7.53 3.63
C ALA A 170 -18.34 8.98 3.40
N ALA A 171 -17.54 9.21 2.36
CA ALA A 171 -17.07 10.54 2.00
C ALA A 171 -18.28 11.45 1.67
N PRO A 172 -18.38 12.66 2.26
CA PRO A 172 -19.46 13.60 1.97
C PRO A 172 -19.61 13.92 0.48
N SER A 173 -18.51 13.93 -0.27
CA SER A 173 -18.48 14.13 -1.72
C SER A 173 -19.33 13.09 -2.50
N LEU A 174 -19.45 11.87 -1.98
CA LEU A 174 -20.29 10.84 -2.59
C LEU A 174 -21.77 11.25 -2.57
N PHE A 175 -22.28 11.72 -1.43
CA PHE A 175 -23.64 12.20 -1.30
C PHE A 175 -23.89 13.46 -2.14
N GLN A 176 -22.97 14.42 -2.10
CA GLN A 176 -23.02 15.65 -2.89
C GLN A 176 -23.06 15.36 -4.41
N SER A 177 -22.26 14.41 -4.88
CA SER A 177 -22.25 14.04 -6.31
C SER A 177 -23.59 13.44 -6.76
N VAL A 178 -24.25 12.63 -5.91
CA VAL A 178 -25.59 12.09 -6.20
C VAL A 178 -26.64 13.19 -6.15
N GLU A 179 -26.60 14.08 -5.16
CA GLU A 179 -27.53 15.23 -5.06
C GLU A 179 -27.41 16.16 -6.27
N GLN A 180 -26.20 16.51 -6.68
CA GLN A 180 -25.97 17.32 -7.87
C GLN A 180 -26.48 16.63 -9.13
N ALA A 181 -26.20 15.34 -9.29
CA ALA A 181 -26.69 14.58 -10.44
C ALA A 181 -28.24 14.44 -10.45
N ALA A 182 -28.89 14.48 -9.29
CA ALA A 182 -30.35 14.42 -9.20
C ALA A 182 -31.05 15.71 -9.60
N GLN A 183 -30.34 16.84 -9.59
CA GLN A 183 -30.85 18.17 -9.97
C GLN A 183 -30.81 18.44 -11.47
N THR A 184 -30.06 17.62 -12.23
CA THR A 184 -29.93 17.66 -13.69
C THR A 184 -30.87 16.65 -14.35
#